data_31905bd1e4ae4e23227d4aa0223cc7ae
#
_entry.id   31905bd1e4ae4e23227d4aa0223cc7ae
#
_cell.length_a   1.000
_cell.length_b   1.000
_cell.length_c   1.000
_cell.angle_alpha   90.00
_cell.angle_beta   90.00
_cell.angle_gamma   90.00
#
_symmetry.space_group_name_H-M   'P 1'
#
loop_
_entity.id
_entity.type
_entity.pdbx_description
1 polymer ?
#
loop_
_entity_poly.entity_id
_entity_poly.type
_entity_poly.pdbx_seq_one_letter_code
_entity_poly.pdbx_strand_id
1 'polypeptide(L)'
;MKKIASYVMAHRNVSGIIYCFSRADTEEMAAYLMKSHIMASPYHAGMSTRDRARVQEMFQSNTISVVCATIAFGMGIDKPDVRYVIHAHMPKDLESYYQETGRAGRDGLASDCLLFYSAGDRAKMLRLMEKETDEAKMPAVRE
;
A
#
# COMPACT_ATOMS: atom_id res chain seq x y z
N MET A 1 8.84 0.73 -9.87
CA MET A 1 7.73 -0.15 -10.30
C MET A 1 8.16 -1.53 -10.79
N LYS A 2 9.23 -1.64 -11.54
CA LYS A 2 9.69 -2.93 -12.07
C LYS A 2 9.96 -3.98 -11.00
N LYS A 3 10.63 -3.63 -9.91
CA LYS A 3 10.95 -4.57 -8.83
C LYS A 3 9.69 -5.07 -8.13
N ILE A 4 8.74 -4.17 -7.91
CA ILE A 4 7.46 -4.52 -7.30
C ILE A 4 6.67 -5.45 -8.22
N ALA A 5 6.58 -5.11 -9.49
CA ALA A 5 5.90 -5.94 -10.48
C ALA A 5 6.53 -7.33 -10.59
N SER A 6 7.85 -7.42 -10.55
CA SER A 6 8.56 -8.71 -10.57
C SER A 6 8.18 -9.58 -9.37
N TYR A 7 8.12 -8.99 -8.19
CA TYR A 7 7.70 -9.71 -6.98
C TYR A 7 6.26 -10.20 -7.12
N VAL A 8 5.35 -9.33 -7.55
CA VAL A 8 3.94 -9.66 -7.70
C VAL A 8 3.74 -10.76 -8.74
N MET A 9 4.47 -10.69 -9.85
CA MET A 9 4.42 -11.73 -10.90
C MET A 9 4.91 -13.08 -10.40
N ALA A 10 5.92 -13.09 -9.54
CA ALA A 10 6.40 -14.33 -8.93
C ALA A 10 5.42 -14.90 -7.89
N HIS A 11 4.50 -14.10 -7.42
CA HIS A 11 3.51 -14.48 -6.40
C HIS A 11 2.08 -14.34 -6.95
N ARG A 12 1.87 -14.75 -8.18
CA ARG A 12 0.55 -14.76 -8.81
C ARG A 12 -0.41 -15.67 -8.04
N ASN A 13 -1.68 -15.40 -8.17
CA ASN A 13 -2.75 -16.20 -7.58
C ASN A 13 -2.84 -16.12 -6.05
N VAL A 14 -2.16 -15.15 -5.44
CA VAL A 14 -2.30 -14.87 -4.02
C VAL A 14 -2.66 -13.39 -3.85
N SER A 15 -3.28 -13.07 -2.72
CA SER A 15 -3.73 -11.71 -2.44
C SER A 15 -2.62 -10.87 -1.85
N GLY A 16 -2.51 -9.62 -2.29
CA GLY A 16 -1.53 -8.69 -1.79
C GLY A 16 -2.01 -7.25 -1.80
N ILE A 17 -1.38 -6.44 -0.98
CA ILE A 17 -1.65 -5.01 -0.87
C ILE A 17 -0.36 -4.25 -1.14
N ILE A 18 -0.42 -3.23 -1.99
CA ILE A 18 0.70 -2.32 -2.26
C ILE A 18 0.30 -0.93 -1.79
N TYR A 19 0.98 -0.43 -0.77
CA TYR A 19 0.76 0.92 -0.27
C TYR A 19 1.61 1.90 -1.06
N CYS A 20 0.95 2.91 -1.62
CA CYS A 20 1.56 3.94 -2.46
C CYS A 20 1.50 5.30 -1.78
N PHE A 21 2.39 6.20 -2.18
CA PHE A 21 2.51 7.52 -1.56
C PHE A 21 1.32 8.43 -1.89
N SER A 22 0.91 8.48 -3.15
CA SER A 22 -0.14 9.37 -3.62
C SER A 22 -1.25 8.63 -4.35
N ARG A 23 -2.38 9.30 -4.53
CA ARG A 23 -3.50 8.77 -5.32
C ARG A 23 -3.06 8.44 -6.74
N ALA A 24 -2.31 9.35 -7.36
CA ALA A 24 -1.78 9.13 -8.71
C ALA A 24 -0.89 7.89 -8.77
N ASP A 25 -0.07 7.67 -7.75
CA ASP A 25 0.79 6.48 -7.67
C ASP A 25 -0.03 5.20 -7.60
N THR A 26 -1.16 5.19 -6.90
CA THR A 26 -2.02 3.99 -6.84
C THR A 26 -2.56 3.64 -8.22
N GLU A 27 -3.01 4.63 -8.97
CA GLU A 27 -3.56 4.43 -10.30
C GLU A 27 -2.49 3.99 -11.29
N GLU A 28 -1.32 4.59 -11.22
CA GLU A 28 -0.18 4.24 -12.07
C GLU A 28 0.31 2.83 -11.80
N MET A 29 0.45 2.45 -10.53
CA MET A 29 0.88 1.10 -10.15
C MET A 29 -0.13 0.06 -10.60
N ALA A 30 -1.42 0.29 -10.36
CA ALA A 30 -2.47 -0.64 -10.78
C ALA A 30 -2.49 -0.81 -12.30
N ALA A 31 -2.37 0.28 -13.05
CA ALA A 31 -2.30 0.22 -14.51
C ALA A 31 -1.08 -0.56 -15.01
N TYR A 32 0.06 -0.38 -14.36
CA TYR A 32 1.29 -1.11 -14.68
C TYR A 32 1.10 -2.62 -14.47
N LEU A 33 0.51 -3.01 -13.36
CA LEU A 33 0.24 -4.42 -13.05
C LEU A 33 -0.78 -5.02 -14.02
N MET A 34 -1.81 -4.27 -14.38
CA MET A 34 -2.81 -4.72 -15.36
C MET A 34 -2.19 -5.01 -16.72
N LYS A 35 -1.21 -4.22 -17.14
CA LYS A 35 -0.46 -4.48 -18.38
C LYS A 35 0.32 -5.79 -18.31
N SER A 36 0.68 -6.23 -17.13
CA SER A 36 1.36 -7.51 -16.89
C SER A 36 0.39 -8.66 -16.63
N HIS A 37 -0.88 -8.45 -16.92
CA HIS A 37 -1.95 -9.44 -16.75
C HIS A 37 -2.21 -9.82 -15.29
N ILE A 38 -1.95 -8.88 -14.37
CA ILE A 38 -2.27 -9.03 -12.96
C ILE A 38 -3.51 -8.20 -12.67
N MET A 39 -4.54 -8.83 -12.12
CA MET A 39 -5.78 -8.14 -11.78
C MET A 39 -5.56 -7.26 -10.54
N ALA A 40 -5.44 -5.98 -10.76
CA ALA A 40 -5.16 -4.99 -9.72
C ALA A 40 -6.13 -3.82 -9.82
N SER A 41 -6.35 -3.14 -8.71
CA SER A 41 -7.18 -1.93 -8.67
C SER A 41 -6.56 -0.91 -7.74
N PRO A 42 -6.65 0.39 -8.07
CA PRO A 42 -6.33 1.43 -7.12
C PRO A 42 -7.40 1.55 -6.03
N TYR A 43 -7.02 2.10 -4.89
CA TYR A 43 -7.94 2.43 -3.80
C TYR A 43 -7.44 3.68 -3.09
N HIS A 44 -8.21 4.77 -3.16
CA HIS A 44 -7.85 6.02 -2.50
C HIS A 44 -9.07 6.87 -2.20
N ALA A 45 -8.91 7.88 -1.39
CA ALA A 45 -10.00 8.73 -0.92
C ALA A 45 -10.65 9.59 -2.01
N GLY A 46 -10.00 9.76 -3.16
CA GLY A 46 -10.58 10.46 -4.30
C GLY A 46 -11.61 9.66 -5.07
N MET A 47 -11.70 8.37 -4.83
CA MET A 47 -12.71 7.51 -5.43
C MET A 47 -14.04 7.66 -4.69
N SER A 48 -15.15 7.41 -5.39
CA SER A 48 -16.47 7.42 -4.78
C SER A 48 -16.58 6.31 -3.72
N THR A 49 -17.50 6.49 -2.77
CA THR A 49 -17.79 5.46 -1.76
C THR A 49 -18.21 4.15 -2.43
N ARG A 50 -18.97 4.25 -3.50
CA ARG A 50 -19.43 3.08 -4.27
C ARG A 50 -18.26 2.35 -4.92
N ASP A 51 -17.32 3.07 -5.54
CA ASP A 51 -16.17 2.46 -6.20
C ASP A 51 -15.23 1.83 -5.18
N ARG A 52 -15.03 2.47 -4.03
CA ARG A 52 -14.21 1.90 -2.95
C ARG A 52 -14.82 0.62 -2.40
N ALA A 53 -16.13 0.60 -2.18
CA ALA A 53 -16.82 -0.60 -1.72
C ALA A 53 -16.71 -1.73 -2.73
N ARG A 54 -16.79 -1.41 -4.02
CA ARG A 54 -16.64 -2.38 -5.11
C ARG A 54 -15.24 -2.99 -5.11
N VAL A 55 -14.20 -2.19 -4.93
CA VAL A 55 -12.82 -2.68 -4.86
C VAL A 55 -12.65 -3.63 -3.67
N GLN A 56 -13.16 -3.28 -2.51
CA GLN A 56 -13.10 -4.13 -1.32
C GLN A 56 -13.79 -5.47 -1.58
N GLU A 57 -14.96 -5.45 -2.18
CA GLU A 57 -15.70 -6.65 -2.51
C GLU A 57 -14.95 -7.54 -3.51
N MET A 58 -14.38 -6.94 -4.55
CA MET A 58 -13.59 -7.67 -5.54
C MET A 58 -12.33 -8.28 -4.93
N PHE A 59 -11.71 -7.59 -3.99
CA PHE A 59 -10.55 -8.12 -3.27
C PHE A 59 -10.94 -9.28 -2.36
N GLN A 60 -12.02 -9.14 -1.60
CA GLN A 60 -12.52 -10.21 -0.73
C GLN A 60 -12.90 -11.47 -1.50
N SER A 61 -13.48 -11.32 -2.68
CA SER A 61 -13.92 -12.44 -3.52
C SER A 61 -12.82 -13.02 -4.43
N ASN A 62 -11.59 -12.49 -4.34
CA ASN A 62 -10.48 -12.87 -5.20
C ASN A 62 -10.68 -12.55 -6.68
N THR A 63 -11.62 -11.66 -7.01
CA THR A 63 -11.79 -11.16 -8.38
C THR A 63 -10.59 -10.33 -8.82
N ILE A 64 -10.01 -9.57 -7.88
CA ILE A 64 -8.70 -8.96 -8.05
C ILE A 64 -7.76 -9.55 -7.01
N SER A 65 -6.50 -9.66 -7.35
CA SER A 65 -5.49 -10.21 -6.45
C SER A 65 -4.68 -9.14 -5.72
N VAL A 66 -4.62 -7.92 -6.27
CA VAL A 66 -3.79 -6.84 -5.72
C VAL A 66 -4.60 -5.56 -5.60
N VAL A 67 -4.47 -4.90 -4.46
CA VAL A 67 -4.97 -3.54 -4.26
C VAL A 67 -3.79 -2.61 -4.09
N CYS A 68 -3.75 -1.55 -4.89
CA CYS A 68 -2.75 -0.49 -4.79
C CYS A 68 -3.42 0.68 -4.07
N ALA A 69 -3.00 0.97 -2.85
CA ALA A 69 -3.74 1.85 -1.98
C ALA A 69 -2.89 2.92 -1.31
N THR A 70 -3.52 4.01 -0.95
CA THR A 70 -2.99 4.93 0.04
C THR A 70 -3.37 4.43 1.44
N ILE A 71 -2.96 5.16 2.47
CA ILE A 71 -3.24 4.80 3.88
C ILE A 71 -4.74 4.67 4.20
N ALA A 72 -5.62 5.18 3.33
CA ALA A 72 -7.07 5.09 3.53
C ALA A 72 -7.60 3.65 3.44
N PHE A 73 -6.83 2.75 2.82
CA PHE A 73 -7.24 1.36 2.69
C PHE A 73 -6.95 0.61 3.99
N GLY A 74 -7.87 -0.22 4.38
CA GLY A 74 -7.70 -1.09 5.53
C GLY A 74 -8.69 -0.86 6.65
N MET A 75 -9.45 0.21 6.61
CA MET A 75 -10.54 0.40 7.57
C MET A 75 -11.66 -0.58 7.24
N GLY A 76 -11.86 -1.56 8.10
CA GLY A 76 -12.89 -2.57 7.91
C GLY A 76 -12.52 -3.74 7.00
N ILE A 77 -11.26 -3.82 6.53
CA ILE A 77 -10.82 -4.94 5.72
C ILE A 77 -10.30 -6.05 6.61
N ASP A 78 -10.95 -7.20 6.49
CA ASP A 78 -10.60 -8.39 7.24
C ASP A 78 -10.48 -9.57 6.28
N LYS A 79 -9.44 -9.53 5.44
CA LYS A 79 -9.11 -10.62 4.53
C LYS A 79 -7.97 -11.42 5.15
N PRO A 80 -8.24 -12.64 5.64
CA PRO A 80 -7.25 -13.40 6.41
C PRO A 80 -6.08 -13.92 5.59
N ASP A 81 -6.25 -14.11 4.30
CA ASP A 81 -5.28 -14.75 3.42
C ASP A 81 -4.45 -13.74 2.59
N VAL A 82 -4.20 -12.56 3.11
CA VAL A 82 -3.27 -11.62 2.47
C VAL A 82 -1.85 -12.17 2.62
N ARG A 83 -1.21 -12.48 1.49
CA ARG A 83 0.10 -13.13 1.48
C ARG A 83 1.27 -12.15 1.46
N TYR A 84 1.04 -10.91 1.06
CA TYR A 84 2.10 -9.89 1.13
C TYR A 84 1.52 -8.50 1.28
N VAL A 85 2.29 -7.65 1.93
CA VAL A 85 2.07 -6.21 2.00
C VAL A 85 3.36 -5.54 1.55
N ILE A 86 3.27 -4.73 0.51
CA ILE A 86 4.40 -4.00 -0.05
C ILE A 86 4.20 -2.52 0.20
N HIS A 87 5.23 -1.87 0.71
CA HIS A 87 5.29 -0.41 0.77
C HIS A 87 6.16 0.10 -0.37
N ALA A 88 5.55 0.80 -1.32
CA ALA A 88 6.25 1.38 -2.47
C ALA A 88 6.97 2.70 -2.12
N HIS A 89 6.84 3.14 -0.87
CA HIS A 89 7.53 4.30 -0.31
C HIS A 89 7.70 4.10 1.19
N MET A 90 8.52 4.92 1.83
CA MET A 90 8.66 4.87 3.29
C MET A 90 7.34 5.28 3.95
N PRO A 91 6.84 4.49 4.92
CA PRO A 91 5.66 4.88 5.68
C PRO A 91 5.93 6.13 6.51
N LYS A 92 4.88 6.87 6.83
CA LYS A 92 4.96 8.14 7.54
C LYS A 92 5.57 7.99 8.94
N ASP A 93 5.18 6.93 9.63
CA ASP A 93 5.67 6.63 10.97
C ASP A 93 5.60 5.13 11.22
N LEU A 94 6.17 4.70 12.34
CA LEU A 94 6.25 3.30 12.70
C LEU A 94 4.88 2.71 13.02
N GLU A 95 4.01 3.50 13.62
CA GLU A 95 2.64 3.06 13.94
C GLU A 95 1.85 2.74 12.69
N SER A 96 1.89 3.63 11.68
CA SER A 96 1.26 3.38 10.38
C SER A 96 1.81 2.13 9.73
N TYR A 97 3.13 1.94 9.78
CA TYR A 97 3.76 0.75 9.23
C TYR A 97 3.24 -0.53 9.88
N TYR A 98 3.14 -0.56 11.21
CA TYR A 98 2.62 -1.73 11.93
C TYR A 98 1.14 -1.98 11.62
N GLN A 99 0.33 -0.94 11.53
CA GLN A 99 -1.07 -1.08 11.17
C GLN A 99 -1.23 -1.66 9.76
N GLU A 100 -0.43 -1.20 8.82
CA GLU A 100 -0.50 -1.61 7.43
C GLU A 100 0.05 -3.02 7.23
N THR A 101 1.18 -3.36 7.84
CA THR A 101 1.73 -4.72 7.78
C THR A 101 0.89 -5.73 8.55
N GLY A 102 0.16 -5.28 9.55
CA GLY A 102 -0.76 -6.12 10.31
C GLY A 102 -1.90 -6.71 9.48
N ARG A 103 -2.09 -6.26 8.23
CA ARG A 103 -3.07 -6.85 7.30
C ARG A 103 -2.61 -8.19 6.73
N ALA A 104 -1.31 -8.50 6.79
CA ALA A 104 -0.76 -9.70 6.20
C ALA A 104 -0.91 -10.91 7.14
N GLY A 105 -1.21 -12.07 6.56
CA GLY A 105 -1.14 -13.35 7.26
C GLY A 105 -2.03 -13.51 8.48
N ARG A 106 -3.20 -12.91 8.50
CA ARG A 106 -4.12 -13.02 9.64
C ARG A 106 -4.66 -14.42 9.88
N ASP A 107 -4.54 -15.30 8.90
CA ASP A 107 -4.89 -16.70 9.02
C ASP A 107 -3.80 -17.54 9.69
N GLY A 108 -2.68 -16.93 10.11
CA GLY A 108 -1.56 -17.61 10.74
C GLY A 108 -0.59 -18.26 9.77
N LEU A 109 -0.84 -18.19 8.46
CA LEU A 109 0.07 -18.72 7.46
C LEU A 109 1.14 -17.68 7.09
N ALA A 110 2.24 -18.15 6.51
CA ALA A 110 3.36 -17.28 6.15
C ALA A 110 2.95 -16.17 5.19
N SER A 111 3.48 -14.98 5.42
CA SER A 111 3.28 -13.80 4.59
C SER A 111 4.55 -12.95 4.58
N ASP A 112 4.68 -12.11 3.56
CA ASP A 112 5.84 -11.23 3.40
C ASP A 112 5.44 -9.77 3.56
N CYS A 113 6.27 -8.99 4.23
CA CYS A 113 6.14 -7.54 4.32
C CYS A 113 7.41 -6.93 3.74
N LEU A 114 7.27 -6.16 2.66
CA LEU A 114 8.39 -5.63 1.90
C LEU A 114 8.33 -4.11 1.85
N LEU A 115 9.48 -3.48 1.91
CA LEU A 115 9.61 -2.03 1.79
C LEU A 115 10.55 -1.70 0.65
N PHE A 116 10.03 -1.02 -0.37
CA PHE A 116 10.81 -0.49 -1.49
C PHE A 116 10.85 1.02 -1.37
N TYR A 117 12.02 1.60 -1.33
CA TYR A 117 12.16 3.06 -1.27
C TYR A 117 13.43 3.50 -1.97
N SER A 118 13.43 4.76 -2.40
CA SER A 118 14.58 5.40 -3.01
C SER A 118 15.08 6.54 -2.13
N ALA A 119 16.26 7.08 -2.44
CA ALA A 119 16.78 8.28 -1.77
C ALA A 119 15.83 9.47 -1.94
N GLY A 120 15.16 9.58 -3.09
CA GLY A 120 14.15 10.61 -3.33
C GLY A 120 12.94 10.49 -2.42
N ASP A 121 12.48 9.28 -2.19
CA ASP A 121 11.36 9.02 -1.28
C ASP A 121 11.73 9.41 0.16
N ARG A 122 12.93 9.08 0.59
CA ARG A 122 13.43 9.46 1.90
C ARG A 122 13.46 10.98 2.06
N ALA A 123 13.94 11.69 1.04
CA ALA A 123 13.98 13.15 1.06
C ALA A 123 12.58 13.76 1.14
N LYS A 124 11.61 13.20 0.42
CA LYS A 124 10.21 13.63 0.51
C LYS A 124 9.66 13.45 1.92
N MET A 125 9.89 12.32 2.54
CA MET A 125 9.41 12.03 3.89
C MET A 125 10.03 12.98 4.91
N LEU A 126 11.34 13.23 4.82
CA LEU A 126 12.03 14.17 5.70
C LEU A 126 11.44 15.57 5.58
N ARG A 127 11.15 16.03 4.36
CA ARG A 127 10.55 17.35 4.15
C ARG A 127 9.15 17.45 4.75
N LEU A 128 8.33 16.38 4.62
CA LEU A 128 7.02 16.35 5.25
C LEU A 128 7.10 16.37 6.76
N MET A 129 8.02 15.62 7.33
CA MET A 129 8.23 15.59 8.79
C MET A 129 8.69 16.95 9.30
N GLU A 130 9.59 17.64 8.58
CA GLU A 130 10.02 18.99 8.91
C GLU A 130 8.85 19.96 8.92
N LYS A 131 8.03 19.92 7.89
CA LYS A 131 6.86 20.78 7.77
C LYS A 131 5.89 20.57 8.92
N GLU A 132 5.61 19.34 9.26
CA GLU A 132 4.74 18.99 10.40
C GLU A 132 5.33 19.48 11.71
N THR A 133 6.64 19.35 11.88
CA THR A 133 7.34 19.82 13.08
C THR A 133 7.27 21.33 13.21
N ASP A 134 7.50 22.07 12.12
CA ASP A 134 7.40 23.53 12.11
C ASP A 134 5.98 24.00 12.42
N GLU A 135 4.99 23.38 11.83
CA GLU A 135 3.58 23.72 12.06
C GLU A 135 3.16 23.43 13.52
N ALA A 136 3.62 22.33 14.06
CA ALA A 136 3.31 21.92 15.43
C ALA A 136 4.21 22.58 16.46
N LYS A 137 5.26 23.31 16.04
CA LYS A 137 6.29 23.91 16.91
C LYS A 137 6.94 22.89 17.83
N MET A 138 7.08 21.66 17.37
CA MET A 138 7.68 20.59 18.13
C MET A 138 9.19 20.55 17.92
N PRO A 139 9.97 20.27 18.96
CA PRO A 139 11.41 20.11 18.82
C PRO A 139 11.75 18.83 18.07
N ALA A 140 12.87 18.89 17.40
CA ALA A 140 13.59 17.85 16.67
C ALA A 140 12.93 16.48 16.47
N VAL A 141 12.44 16.24 15.29
CA VAL A 141 11.98 14.91 14.84
C VAL A 141 13.09 14.18 14.04
N ARG A 142 14.25 14.81 13.92
CA ARG A 142 15.33 14.34 13.06
C ARG A 142 16.49 13.71 13.81
N GLU A 143 16.33 12.87 14.62
CA GLU A 143 17.48 12.20 15.23
C GLU A 143 17.63 10.77 14.77
#